data_0581bc34026b86c62e52c279d21f8668
#
_entry.id   0581bc34026b86c62e52c279d21f8668
#
_cell.length_a   1.000
_cell.length_b   1.000
_cell.length_c   1.000
_cell.angle_alpha   90.00
_cell.angle_beta   90.00
_cell.angle_gamma   90.00
#
_symmetry.space_group_name_H-M   'P 1'
#
loop_
_entity.id
_entity.type
_entity.pdbx_description
1 polymer ?
#
loop_
_entity_poly.entity_id
_entity_poly.type
_entity_poly.pdbx_seq_one_letter_code
_entity_poly.pdbx_strand_id
1 'polypeptide(L)'
;MIESFHDFYPDITLAIREMPQSQMETLLVDNELDVGIAFDEVWSPDIDAEPLHSETMALVVGRDHRFARCKTIGMGALNDESMVLLTAEFATRVQIDRYFRQSDIRPRIRMEANSLGAVIEIVRRTGLATLLPANIASDRDDLVAIELTPSELRRTAVLLQRKDAYRTVAARAFVELAHVCGAGKR
;
A
#
# COMPACT_ATOMS: atom_id res chain seq x y z
N MET A 1 -12.13 7.22 1.28
CA MET A 1 -12.94 5.98 1.18
C MET A 1 -13.52 5.54 2.52
N ILE A 2 -12.72 5.16 3.53
CA ILE A 2 -13.23 4.68 4.84
C ILE A 2 -14.05 5.76 5.53
N GLU A 3 -13.53 7.00 5.60
CA GLU A 3 -14.24 8.17 6.11
C GLU A 3 -15.59 8.37 5.40
N SER A 4 -15.58 8.42 4.07
CA SER A 4 -16.80 8.58 3.28
C SER A 4 -17.80 7.45 3.52
N PHE A 5 -17.34 6.19 3.68
CA PHE A 5 -18.22 5.08 3.99
C PHE A 5 -18.88 5.24 5.35
N HIS A 6 -18.13 5.64 6.36
CA HIS A 6 -18.65 5.91 7.70
C HIS A 6 -19.70 7.05 7.68
N ASP A 7 -19.44 8.11 6.91
CA ASP A 7 -20.35 9.25 6.79
C ASP A 7 -21.68 8.87 6.11
N PHE A 8 -21.62 8.03 5.07
CA PHE A 8 -22.82 7.56 4.35
C PHE A 8 -23.58 6.46 5.10
N TYR A 9 -22.89 5.68 5.91
CA TYR A 9 -23.46 4.49 6.59
C TYR A 9 -23.05 4.45 8.07
N PRO A 10 -23.49 5.41 8.89
CA PRO A 10 -23.03 5.56 10.27
C PRO A 10 -23.39 4.38 11.19
N ASP A 11 -24.45 3.62 10.84
CA ASP A 11 -24.91 2.48 11.61
C ASP A 11 -24.17 1.17 11.27
N ILE A 12 -23.28 1.18 10.26
CA ILE A 12 -22.53 0.00 9.87
C ILE A 12 -21.18 -0.03 10.61
N THR A 13 -20.93 -1.12 11.32
CA THR A 13 -19.64 -1.36 11.96
C THR A 13 -18.64 -1.91 10.95
N LEU A 14 -17.49 -1.23 10.81
CA LEU A 14 -16.37 -1.70 10.01
C LEU A 14 -15.29 -2.30 10.91
N ALA A 15 -14.87 -3.53 10.61
CA ALA A 15 -13.67 -4.14 11.17
C ALA A 15 -12.55 -4.09 10.11
N ILE A 16 -11.50 -3.33 10.36
CA ILE A 16 -10.38 -3.16 9.44
C ILE A 16 -9.19 -3.96 9.96
N ARG A 17 -8.60 -4.80 9.10
CA ARG A 17 -7.45 -5.64 9.42
C ARG A 17 -6.34 -5.40 8.41
N GLU A 18 -5.11 -5.25 8.88
CA GLU A 18 -3.91 -5.23 8.04
C GLU A 18 -3.22 -6.59 8.16
N MET A 19 -2.99 -7.25 7.02
CA MET A 19 -2.43 -8.61 6.98
C MET A 19 -1.78 -8.89 5.63
N PRO A 20 -0.90 -9.93 5.54
CA PRO A 20 -0.41 -10.45 4.27
C PRO A 20 -1.54 -10.93 3.35
N GLN A 21 -1.35 -10.79 2.03
CA GLN A 21 -2.38 -11.15 1.04
C GLN A 21 -2.78 -12.63 1.12
N SER A 22 -1.83 -13.55 1.34
CA SER A 22 -2.12 -14.97 1.47
C SER A 22 -3.11 -15.28 2.60
N GLN A 23 -2.97 -14.60 3.73
CA GLN A 23 -3.91 -14.72 4.85
C GLN A 23 -5.26 -14.09 4.50
N MET A 24 -5.25 -12.95 3.81
CA MET A 24 -6.48 -12.28 3.34
C MET A 24 -7.28 -13.18 2.40
N GLU A 25 -6.63 -13.83 1.43
CA GLU A 25 -7.28 -14.76 0.51
C GLU A 25 -7.92 -15.95 1.25
N THR A 26 -7.22 -16.52 2.23
CA THR A 26 -7.77 -17.59 3.08
C THR A 26 -9.05 -17.15 3.80
N LEU A 27 -9.01 -15.98 4.47
CA LEU A 27 -10.17 -15.46 5.22
C LEU A 27 -11.34 -15.11 4.30
N LEU A 28 -11.10 -14.65 3.08
CA LEU A 28 -12.14 -14.42 2.08
C LEU A 28 -12.81 -15.74 1.68
N VAL A 29 -12.02 -16.80 1.40
CA VAL A 29 -12.54 -18.13 1.04
C VAL A 29 -13.35 -18.73 2.19
N ASP A 30 -12.92 -18.55 3.43
CA ASP A 30 -13.58 -19.04 4.63
C ASP A 30 -14.79 -18.19 5.08
N ASN A 31 -15.15 -17.12 4.35
CA ASN A 31 -16.17 -16.11 4.72
C ASN A 31 -15.93 -15.42 6.08
N GLU A 32 -14.70 -15.30 6.51
CA GLU A 32 -14.31 -14.53 7.70
C GLU A 32 -13.94 -13.06 7.36
N LEU A 33 -13.89 -12.74 6.07
CA LEU A 33 -13.66 -11.40 5.54
C LEU A 33 -14.64 -11.17 4.38
N ASP A 34 -15.29 -10.00 4.35
CA ASP A 34 -16.24 -9.64 3.29
C ASP A 34 -15.54 -9.12 2.02
N VAL A 35 -14.49 -8.30 2.19
CA VAL A 35 -13.79 -7.61 1.10
C VAL A 35 -12.32 -7.47 1.45
N GLY A 36 -11.45 -7.67 0.48
CA GLY A 36 -10.01 -7.41 0.59
C GLY A 36 -9.55 -6.32 -0.38
N ILE A 37 -8.46 -5.63 -0.04
CA ILE A 37 -7.72 -4.77 -0.97
C ILE A 37 -6.27 -5.24 -0.97
N ALA A 38 -5.80 -5.67 -2.14
CA ALA A 38 -4.48 -6.24 -2.34
C ALA A 38 -3.70 -5.51 -3.44
N PHE A 39 -2.44 -5.88 -3.66
CA PHE A 39 -1.54 -5.22 -4.60
C PHE A 39 -0.71 -6.19 -5.43
N ASP A 40 -1.07 -7.46 -5.48
CA ASP A 40 -0.35 -8.50 -6.21
C ASP A 40 -1.34 -9.43 -6.94
N GLU A 41 -0.81 -10.38 -7.67
CA GLU A 41 -1.61 -11.42 -8.32
C GLU A 41 -2.36 -12.25 -7.28
N VAL A 42 -3.60 -12.58 -7.61
CA VAL A 42 -4.45 -13.44 -6.77
C VAL A 42 -4.10 -14.89 -7.05
N TRP A 43 -3.88 -15.66 -6.00
CA TRP A 43 -3.48 -17.07 -6.09
C TRP A 43 -4.67 -18.03 -6.04
N SER A 44 -5.72 -17.64 -5.30
CA SER A 44 -6.90 -18.49 -5.15
C SER A 44 -7.82 -18.42 -6.37
N PRO A 45 -8.21 -19.56 -6.97
CA PRO A 45 -9.20 -19.59 -8.05
C PRO A 45 -10.61 -19.21 -7.59
N ASP A 46 -10.86 -19.21 -6.27
CA ASP A 46 -12.18 -18.92 -5.67
C ASP A 46 -12.36 -17.42 -5.36
N ILE A 47 -11.42 -16.58 -5.79
CA ILE A 47 -11.47 -15.13 -5.57
C ILE A 47 -11.60 -14.39 -6.90
N ASP A 48 -12.51 -13.42 -6.94
CA ASP A 48 -12.57 -12.39 -7.97
C ASP A 48 -11.69 -11.21 -7.58
N ALA A 49 -10.92 -10.69 -8.53
CA ALA A 49 -10.07 -9.52 -8.37
C ALA A 49 -10.47 -8.44 -9.38
N GLU A 50 -10.86 -7.28 -8.89
CA GLU A 50 -11.25 -6.14 -9.71
C GLU A 50 -10.24 -5.00 -9.53
N PRO A 51 -9.61 -4.48 -10.60
CA PRO A 51 -8.70 -3.35 -10.49
C PRO A 51 -9.40 -2.09 -9.97
N LEU A 52 -8.83 -1.42 -8.98
CA LEU A 52 -9.32 -0.16 -8.42
C LEU A 52 -8.57 1.04 -9.02
N HIS A 53 -7.28 1.13 -8.77
CA HIS A 53 -6.43 2.21 -9.27
C HIS A 53 -4.96 1.81 -9.24
N SER A 54 -4.15 2.51 -10.04
CA SER A 54 -2.70 2.35 -10.02
C SER A 54 -2.06 3.42 -9.15
N GLU A 55 -1.04 3.02 -8.39
CA GLU A 55 -0.27 3.89 -7.50
C GLU A 55 1.19 3.94 -7.97
N THR A 56 1.78 5.13 -7.97
CA THR A 56 3.21 5.30 -8.19
C THR A 56 3.91 5.33 -6.82
N MET A 57 4.92 4.50 -6.67
CA MET A 57 5.72 4.49 -5.45
C MET A 57 6.72 5.64 -5.46
N ALA A 58 6.95 6.22 -4.30
CA ALA A 58 7.91 7.29 -4.07
C ALA A 58 8.83 6.95 -2.91
N LEU A 59 9.98 7.62 -2.83
CA LEU A 59 10.76 7.62 -1.60
C LEU A 59 10.03 8.52 -0.59
N VAL A 60 9.60 7.95 0.53
CA VAL A 60 8.95 8.69 1.61
C VAL A 60 9.94 8.85 2.76
N VAL A 61 10.11 10.08 3.21
CA VAL A 61 11.08 10.48 4.24
C VAL A 61 10.47 11.49 5.20
N GLY A 62 11.07 11.63 6.38
CA GLY A 62 10.78 12.74 7.29
C GLY A 62 11.30 14.09 6.76
N ARG A 63 10.80 15.20 7.27
CA ARG A 63 11.17 16.57 6.84
C ARG A 63 12.66 16.91 6.98
N ASP A 64 13.33 16.30 7.94
CA ASP A 64 14.75 16.57 8.21
C ASP A 64 15.69 15.66 7.42
N HIS A 65 15.16 14.78 6.59
CA HIS A 65 15.94 13.88 5.76
C HIS A 65 16.70 14.65 4.67
N ARG A 66 17.92 14.19 4.33
CA ARG A 66 18.78 14.83 3.32
C ARG A 66 18.11 15.06 1.96
N PHE A 67 17.16 14.20 1.58
CA PHE A 67 16.42 14.30 0.34
C PHE A 67 15.09 15.07 0.46
N ALA A 68 14.68 15.51 1.64
CA ALA A 68 13.38 16.14 1.83
C ALA A 68 13.14 17.42 1.00
N ARG A 69 14.20 18.05 0.52
CA ARG A 69 14.11 19.24 -0.35
C ARG A 69 14.17 18.92 -1.85
N CYS A 70 14.38 17.65 -2.20
CA CYS A 70 14.39 17.19 -3.58
C CYS A 70 12.96 16.91 -4.06
N LYS A 71 12.61 17.30 -5.28
CA LYS A 71 11.36 16.89 -5.92
C LYS A 71 11.50 15.50 -6.52
N THR A 72 12.65 15.23 -7.12
CA THR A 72 12.99 13.96 -7.78
C THR A 72 14.40 13.54 -7.40
N ILE A 73 14.65 12.23 -7.34
CA ILE A 73 15.99 11.65 -7.23
C ILE A 73 16.14 10.49 -8.20
N GLY A 74 17.38 10.29 -8.66
CA GLY A 74 17.71 9.10 -9.45
C GLY A 74 17.72 7.85 -8.58
N MET A 75 17.31 6.72 -9.14
CA MET A 75 17.27 5.43 -8.44
C MET A 75 18.61 5.06 -7.79
N GLY A 76 19.73 5.37 -8.42
CA GLY A 76 21.06 5.12 -7.86
C GLY A 76 21.31 5.81 -6.51
N ALA A 77 20.57 6.88 -6.18
CA ALA A 77 20.67 7.55 -4.89
C ALA A 77 20.17 6.69 -3.71
N LEU A 78 19.45 5.61 -4.00
CA LEU A 78 19.01 4.63 -3.00
C LEU A 78 20.10 3.65 -2.60
N ASN A 79 21.21 3.57 -3.35
CA ASN A 79 22.36 2.76 -2.94
C ASN A 79 22.89 3.29 -1.61
N ASP A 80 23.15 2.35 -0.70
CA ASP A 80 23.55 2.64 0.67
C ASP A 80 22.57 3.49 1.52
N GLU A 81 21.39 3.84 0.97
CA GLU A 81 20.37 4.53 1.76
C GLU A 81 19.86 3.65 2.90
N SER A 82 19.75 4.24 4.09
CA SER A 82 19.23 3.54 5.26
C SER A 82 17.70 3.53 5.24
N MET A 83 17.12 2.33 5.20
CA MET A 83 15.68 2.18 5.00
C MET A 83 15.00 1.37 6.10
N VAL A 84 13.72 1.65 6.32
CA VAL A 84 12.76 0.77 6.97
C VAL A 84 11.76 0.29 5.93
N LEU A 85 11.49 -1.01 5.89
CA LEU A 85 10.55 -1.63 4.96
C LEU A 85 9.55 -2.51 5.69
N LEU A 86 8.47 -2.86 5.01
CA LEU A 86 7.58 -3.92 5.47
C LEU A 86 8.33 -5.26 5.48
N THR A 87 7.89 -6.20 6.32
CA THR A 87 8.39 -7.58 6.33
C THR A 87 8.10 -8.29 5.00
N ALA A 88 8.88 -9.35 4.69
CA ALA A 88 8.86 -10.01 3.39
C ALA A 88 7.52 -10.73 3.05
N GLU A 89 6.63 -10.88 4.00
CA GLU A 89 5.30 -11.46 3.81
C GLU A 89 4.30 -10.53 3.11
N PHE A 90 4.62 -9.23 3.02
CA PHE A 90 3.77 -8.24 2.35
C PHE A 90 4.10 -8.13 0.86
N ALA A 91 3.06 -8.13 0.01
CA ALA A 91 3.18 -7.98 -1.44
C ALA A 91 3.99 -6.72 -1.84
N THR A 92 3.78 -5.62 -1.14
CA THR A 92 4.54 -4.37 -1.35
C THR A 92 6.05 -4.59 -1.18
N ARG A 93 6.48 -5.34 -0.16
CA ARG A 93 7.90 -5.65 0.05
C ARG A 93 8.44 -6.54 -1.06
N VAL A 94 7.70 -7.54 -1.48
CA VAL A 94 8.11 -8.43 -2.58
C VAL A 94 8.34 -7.65 -3.87
N GLN A 95 7.45 -6.71 -4.18
CA GLN A 95 7.59 -5.82 -5.35
C GLN A 95 8.81 -4.90 -5.23
N ILE A 96 9.05 -4.29 -4.08
CA ILE A 96 10.21 -3.44 -3.81
C ILE A 96 11.52 -4.25 -3.98
N ASP A 97 11.60 -5.44 -3.41
CA ASP A 97 12.78 -6.29 -3.51
C ASP A 97 13.04 -6.76 -4.96
N ARG A 98 11.97 -7.05 -5.72
CA ARG A 98 12.07 -7.34 -7.16
C ARG A 98 12.66 -6.14 -7.91
N TYR A 99 12.15 -4.96 -7.63
CA TYR A 99 12.60 -3.72 -8.25
C TYR A 99 14.07 -3.40 -7.93
N PHE A 100 14.48 -3.54 -6.67
CA PHE A 100 15.89 -3.37 -6.29
C PHE A 100 16.81 -4.33 -7.03
N ARG A 101 16.43 -5.60 -7.15
CA ARG A 101 17.21 -6.59 -7.90
C ARG A 101 17.31 -6.26 -9.39
N GLN A 102 16.21 -5.85 -10.02
CA GLN A 102 16.18 -5.50 -11.44
C GLN A 102 17.01 -4.25 -11.77
N SER A 103 17.10 -3.32 -10.85
CA SER A 103 17.80 -2.05 -11.01
C SER A 103 19.22 -2.07 -10.40
N ASP A 104 19.71 -3.20 -9.90
CA ASP A 104 20.98 -3.37 -9.15
C ASP A 104 21.15 -2.34 -8.03
N ILE A 105 20.08 -2.11 -7.26
CA ILE A 105 20.05 -1.20 -6.13
C ILE A 105 20.20 -1.98 -4.84
N ARG A 106 21.06 -1.50 -3.95
CA ARG A 106 21.41 -2.16 -2.69
C ARG A 106 21.29 -1.20 -1.50
N PRO A 107 20.07 -0.92 -1.04
CA PRO A 107 19.89 -0.10 0.15
C PRO A 107 20.30 -0.85 1.41
N ARG A 108 20.49 -0.12 2.51
CA ARG A 108 20.75 -0.70 3.83
C ARG A 108 19.44 -0.86 4.59
N ILE A 109 18.84 -2.03 4.59
CA ILE A 109 17.65 -2.27 5.40
C ILE A 109 18.06 -2.30 6.87
N ARG A 110 17.63 -1.29 7.63
CA ARG A 110 17.95 -1.11 9.06
C ARG A 110 16.87 -1.62 9.97
N MET A 111 15.61 -1.53 9.52
CA MET A 111 14.46 -1.99 10.26
C MET A 111 13.44 -2.64 9.32
N GLU A 112 12.68 -3.55 9.86
CA GLU A 112 11.51 -4.14 9.22
C GLU A 112 10.34 -4.08 10.18
N ALA A 113 9.14 -3.85 9.66
CA ALA A 113 7.92 -3.82 10.46
C ALA A 113 6.79 -4.52 9.70
N ASN A 114 5.87 -5.12 10.42
CA ASN A 114 4.72 -5.85 9.88
C ASN A 114 3.45 -4.99 9.81
N SER A 115 3.58 -3.68 9.84
CA SER A 115 2.48 -2.73 9.78
C SER A 115 2.92 -1.46 9.06
N LEU A 116 2.09 -0.98 8.15
CA LEU A 116 2.30 0.28 7.44
C LEU A 116 2.37 1.47 8.41
N GLY A 117 1.52 1.48 9.43
CA GLY A 117 1.51 2.51 10.46
C GLY A 117 2.84 2.59 11.22
N ALA A 118 3.44 1.43 11.55
CA ALA A 118 4.75 1.36 12.21
C ALA A 118 5.87 1.88 11.29
N VAL A 119 5.88 1.48 10.01
CA VAL A 119 6.87 1.99 9.03
C VAL A 119 6.79 3.53 8.94
N ILE A 120 5.59 4.07 8.80
CA ILE A 120 5.36 5.52 8.73
C ILE A 120 5.88 6.23 9.99
N GLU A 121 5.56 5.70 11.18
CA GLU A 121 5.99 6.30 12.44
C GLU A 121 7.51 6.26 12.63
N ILE A 122 8.17 5.18 12.20
CA ILE A 122 9.63 5.08 12.20
C ILE A 122 10.24 6.15 11.29
N VAL A 123 9.75 6.29 10.05
CA VAL A 123 10.23 7.30 9.10
C VAL A 123 10.07 8.72 9.66
N ARG A 124 8.94 9.01 10.30
CA ARG A 124 8.68 10.32 10.91
C ARG A 124 9.68 10.70 12.00
N ARG A 125 10.14 9.71 12.77
CA ARG A 125 10.98 9.92 13.98
C ARG A 125 12.46 9.65 13.76
N THR A 126 12.84 9.17 12.60
CA THR A 126 14.22 8.78 12.32
C THR A 126 14.69 9.38 11.00
N GLY A 127 15.97 9.24 10.71
CA GLY A 127 16.54 9.57 9.39
C GLY A 127 16.40 8.43 8.37
N LEU A 128 15.53 7.44 8.62
CA LEU A 128 15.31 6.33 7.69
C LEU A 128 14.32 6.72 6.59
N ALA A 129 14.51 6.16 5.42
CA ALA A 129 13.62 6.28 4.28
C ALA A 129 12.78 5.00 4.09
N THR A 130 11.70 5.10 3.32
CA THR A 130 10.91 3.95 2.88
C THR A 130 10.40 4.16 1.45
N LEU A 131 9.89 3.10 0.82
CA LEU A 131 9.18 3.17 -0.45
C LEU A 131 7.71 2.89 -0.22
N LEU A 132 6.87 3.90 -0.45
CA LEU A 132 5.42 3.85 -0.29
C LEU A 132 4.74 4.63 -1.42
N PRO A 133 3.43 4.47 -1.64
CA PRO A 133 2.69 5.32 -2.56
C PRO A 133 2.85 6.80 -2.24
N ALA A 134 3.05 7.62 -3.27
CA ALA A 134 3.31 9.05 -3.11
C ALA A 134 2.21 9.78 -2.31
N ASN A 135 0.96 9.32 -2.44
CA ASN A 135 -0.20 9.89 -1.74
C ASN A 135 -0.17 9.72 -0.21
N ILE A 136 0.68 8.84 0.32
CA ILE A 136 0.85 8.65 1.77
C ILE A 136 1.31 9.94 2.46
N ALA A 137 2.09 10.77 1.77
CA ALA A 137 2.60 12.04 2.28
C ALA A 137 1.66 13.24 2.01
N SER A 138 0.62 13.08 1.19
CA SER A 138 -0.22 14.20 0.74
C SER A 138 -0.96 14.92 1.86
N ASP A 139 -1.40 14.17 2.86
CA ASP A 139 -2.18 14.69 4.00
C ASP A 139 -1.35 14.73 5.30
N ARG A 140 -0.03 14.69 5.16
CA ARG A 140 0.90 14.61 6.30
C ARG A 140 2.01 15.65 6.18
N ASP A 141 1.90 16.65 7.00
CA ASP A 141 2.87 17.75 7.01
C ASP A 141 4.30 17.35 7.42
N ASP A 142 4.48 16.24 8.09
CA ASP A 142 5.74 15.75 8.62
C ASP A 142 6.46 14.72 7.73
N LEU A 143 5.86 14.38 6.59
CA LEU A 143 6.42 13.50 5.57
C LEU A 143 6.62 14.23 4.24
N VAL A 144 7.55 13.74 3.46
CA VAL A 144 7.82 14.19 2.09
C VAL A 144 7.91 12.98 1.18
N ALA A 145 7.12 13.00 0.10
CA ALA A 145 7.25 12.04 -0.99
C ALA A 145 8.15 12.61 -2.09
N ILE A 146 9.15 11.86 -2.49
CA ILE A 146 10.15 12.23 -3.48
C ILE A 146 10.03 11.27 -4.65
N GLU A 147 9.80 11.81 -5.84
CA GLU A 147 9.66 11.01 -7.05
C GLU A 147 10.98 10.32 -7.42
N LEU A 148 10.89 9.07 -7.85
CA LEU A 148 12.04 8.30 -8.34
C LEU A 148 12.15 8.39 -9.86
N THR A 149 13.35 8.57 -10.38
CA THR A 149 13.59 8.67 -11.82
C THR A 149 14.57 7.57 -12.27
N PRO A 150 14.20 6.71 -13.24
CA PRO A 150 12.89 6.60 -13.86
C PRO A 150 11.80 6.10 -12.88
N SER A 151 10.55 6.57 -13.07
CA SER A 151 9.40 6.19 -12.24
C SER A 151 8.80 4.88 -12.74
N GLU A 152 9.46 3.75 -12.47
CA GLU A 152 9.03 2.42 -12.93
C GLU A 152 8.30 1.62 -11.85
N LEU A 153 8.46 1.99 -10.57
CA LEU A 153 7.84 1.26 -9.49
C LEU A 153 6.37 1.69 -9.32
N ARG A 154 5.50 0.94 -9.96
CA ARG A 154 4.04 1.13 -9.88
C ARG A 154 3.39 -0.14 -9.37
N ARG A 155 2.26 0.01 -8.71
CA ARG A 155 1.40 -1.10 -8.30
C ARG A 155 -0.05 -0.78 -8.59
N THR A 156 -0.86 -1.80 -8.77
CA THR A 156 -2.31 -1.65 -8.94
C THR A 156 -3.00 -2.20 -7.70
N ALA A 157 -3.82 -1.37 -7.07
CA ALA A 157 -4.71 -1.82 -6.02
C ALA A 157 -5.84 -2.63 -6.68
N VAL A 158 -6.12 -3.81 -6.15
CA VAL A 158 -7.20 -4.69 -6.60
C VAL A 158 -8.14 -4.97 -5.44
N LEU A 159 -9.43 -4.94 -5.73
CA LEU A 159 -10.46 -5.33 -4.79
C LEU A 159 -10.70 -6.83 -4.92
N LEU A 160 -10.64 -7.54 -3.81
CA LEU A 160 -10.81 -8.98 -3.73
C LEU A 160 -12.14 -9.34 -3.07
N GLN A 161 -12.86 -10.26 -3.69
CA GLN A 161 -14.07 -10.85 -3.14
C GLN A 161 -14.11 -12.34 -3.44
N ARG A 162 -14.72 -13.13 -2.56
CA ARG A 162 -14.97 -14.54 -2.86
C ARG A 162 -15.97 -14.67 -4.02
N LYS A 163 -15.69 -15.57 -4.96
CA LYS A 163 -16.61 -15.93 -6.04
C LYS A 163 -17.88 -16.54 -5.49
N ASP A 164 -19.00 -16.24 -6.13
CA ASP A 164 -20.32 -16.82 -5.83
C ASP A 164 -20.76 -16.68 -4.36
N ALA A 165 -20.10 -15.83 -3.57
CA ALA A 165 -20.50 -15.57 -2.20
C ALA A 165 -21.75 -14.67 -2.12
N TYR A 166 -22.57 -14.90 -1.10
CA TYR A 166 -23.61 -13.94 -0.77
C TYR A 166 -22.97 -12.64 -0.29
N ARG A 167 -23.24 -11.57 -1.01
CA ARG A 167 -22.75 -10.23 -0.67
C ARG A 167 -23.81 -9.50 0.15
N THR A 168 -23.49 -9.16 1.39
CA THR A 168 -24.33 -8.31 2.23
C THR A 168 -24.56 -6.95 1.56
N VAL A 169 -25.64 -6.26 1.95
CA VAL A 169 -25.92 -4.89 1.46
C VAL A 169 -24.74 -3.96 1.80
N ALA A 170 -24.17 -4.10 3.00
CA ALA A 170 -23.03 -3.34 3.44
C ALA A 170 -21.77 -3.59 2.58
N ALA A 171 -21.46 -4.85 2.29
CA ALA A 171 -20.32 -5.21 1.44
C ALA A 171 -20.48 -4.64 0.01
N ARG A 172 -21.67 -4.72 -0.58
CA ARG A 172 -21.95 -4.12 -1.90
C ARG A 172 -21.77 -2.62 -1.90
N ALA A 173 -22.32 -1.92 -0.90
CA ALA A 173 -22.18 -0.47 -0.76
C ALA A 173 -20.70 -0.05 -0.60
N PHE A 174 -19.90 -0.83 0.16
CA PHE A 174 -18.47 -0.60 0.29
C PHE A 174 -17.73 -0.75 -1.04
N VAL A 175 -18.02 -1.80 -1.80
CA VAL A 175 -17.43 -2.07 -3.12
C VAL A 175 -17.75 -0.94 -4.11
N GLU A 176 -19.01 -0.51 -4.20
CA GLU A 176 -19.42 0.61 -5.06
C GLU A 176 -18.65 1.88 -4.71
N LEU A 177 -18.54 2.21 -3.42
CA LEU A 177 -17.79 3.38 -2.97
C LEU A 177 -16.29 3.24 -3.27
N ALA A 178 -15.71 2.05 -3.13
CA ALA A 178 -14.31 1.78 -3.45
C ALA A 178 -14.01 2.07 -4.93
N HIS A 179 -14.88 1.67 -5.84
CA HIS A 179 -14.76 1.97 -7.27
C HIS A 179 -14.85 3.46 -7.56
N VAL A 180 -15.81 4.17 -6.95
CA VAL A 180 -15.94 5.63 -7.11
C VAL A 180 -14.68 6.35 -6.62
N CYS A 181 -14.18 6.00 -5.44
CA CYS A 181 -12.96 6.60 -4.89
C CYS A 181 -11.70 6.22 -5.68
N GLY A 182 -11.66 5.01 -6.25
CA GLY A 182 -10.56 4.56 -7.11
C GLY A 182 -10.51 5.30 -8.45
N ALA A 183 -11.66 5.54 -9.08
CA ALA A 183 -11.76 6.25 -10.35
C ALA A 183 -11.35 7.73 -10.27
N GLY A 184 -11.52 8.37 -9.11
CA GLY A 184 -11.16 9.78 -8.89
C GLY A 184 -9.66 10.05 -8.67
N LYS A 185 -8.83 9.02 -8.62
CA LYS A 185 -7.37 9.11 -8.40
C LYS A 185 -6.52 8.91 -9.68
N ARG A 186 -7.09 9.21 -10.84
CA ARG A 186 -6.35 9.19 -12.13
C ARG A 186 -5.56 10.47 -12.35
#